data_99b817fd7b3acde1d4cc86097bede10f
#
_entry.id   99b817fd7b3acde1d4cc86097bede10f
#
_cell.length_a   1.000
_cell.length_b   1.000
_cell.length_c   1.000
_cell.angle_alpha   90.00
_cell.angle_beta   90.00
_cell.angle_gamma   90.00
#
_symmetry.space_group_name_H-M   'P 1'
#
loop_
_entity.id
_entity.type
_entity.pdbx_description
1 polymer ?
#
loop_
_entity_poly.entity_id
_entity_poly.type
_entity_poly.pdbx_seq_one_letter_code
_entity_poly.pdbx_strand_id
1 'polypeptide(L)'
;MLGWVGERYGRRGAAPPGMNTDQKHFKNRKLHSLVGVLPLGGFIAEHLLSNAFILGGQKSYESAVAWLLNMPKPILWTLEIVTIALPLAFHAIYGIKIAMEAKYNTANYAYARNRNFMLQRLTSFYLLVFIIYHVWSTRFTGHFTTTYTPEAVDAATGLVRSQQSIYYFMLEKLSGNWILGLVYFLGVSSAAFHFGNGLWTFCISWGITVGKKAQDGARVIFTAIGLGLFALGTAVVWHLVTTPNPFKA
;
A
#
# COMPACT_ATOMS: atom_id res chain seq x y z
N MET A 1 12.67 -3.31 -68.31
CA MET A 1 13.16 -4.49 -67.55
C MET A 1 12.81 -4.27 -66.08
N LEU A 2 11.69 -4.83 -65.65
CA LEU A 2 11.23 -4.81 -64.25
C LEU A 2 11.69 -6.12 -63.59
N GLY A 3 12.72 -5.99 -62.73
CA GLY A 3 13.23 -7.12 -61.96
C GLY A 3 12.46 -7.20 -60.63
N TRP A 4 11.77 -8.28 -60.42
CA TRP A 4 11.11 -8.73 -59.22
C TRP A 4 12.06 -8.76 -58.02
N VAL A 5 11.73 -8.05 -56.95
CA VAL A 5 12.26 -8.31 -55.62
C VAL A 5 11.12 -9.01 -54.83
N GLY A 6 10.97 -10.27 -55.12
CA GLY A 6 10.15 -11.21 -54.35
C GLY A 6 11.03 -12.12 -53.53
N GLU A 7 10.55 -12.49 -52.36
CA GLU A 7 11.03 -13.56 -51.50
C GLU A 7 12.21 -13.32 -50.60
N ARG A 8 11.95 -12.74 -49.42
CA ARG A 8 12.54 -13.27 -48.17
C ARG A 8 11.64 -12.98 -46.94
N TYR A 9 10.39 -13.38 -46.98
CA TYR A 9 9.67 -13.71 -45.75
C TYR A 9 9.95 -15.18 -45.42
N GLY A 10 11.08 -15.43 -44.79
CA GLY A 10 11.38 -16.74 -44.23
C GLY A 10 10.25 -17.16 -43.29
N ARG A 11 9.64 -18.31 -43.54
CA ARG A 11 8.70 -18.98 -42.64
C ARG A 11 9.33 -19.04 -41.26
N ARG A 12 8.83 -18.24 -40.36
CA ARG A 12 9.14 -18.44 -38.93
C ARG A 12 8.52 -19.77 -38.57
N GLY A 13 9.39 -20.74 -38.32
CA GLY A 13 9.00 -22.05 -37.82
C GLY A 13 8.06 -21.89 -36.64
N ALA A 14 7.05 -22.75 -36.54
CA ALA A 14 6.08 -22.74 -35.44
C ALA A 14 6.87 -22.71 -34.10
N ALA A 15 6.59 -21.71 -33.28
CA ALA A 15 7.17 -21.65 -31.95
C ALA A 15 6.76 -22.91 -31.17
N PRO A 16 7.67 -23.52 -30.39
CA PRO A 16 7.34 -24.70 -29.60
C PRO A 16 6.18 -24.43 -28.67
N PRO A 17 5.35 -25.43 -28.28
CA PRO A 17 4.20 -25.29 -27.41
C PRO A 17 4.65 -24.89 -26.00
N GLY A 18 4.77 -23.59 -25.78
CA GLY A 18 5.12 -22.94 -24.53
C GLY A 18 4.93 -21.45 -24.66
N MET A 19 4.51 -20.79 -23.55
CA MET A 19 4.35 -19.33 -23.58
C MET A 19 5.69 -18.67 -23.94
N ASN A 20 5.68 -17.83 -24.99
CA ASN A 20 6.77 -16.93 -25.34
C ASN A 20 7.12 -16.02 -24.13
N THR A 21 8.38 -15.66 -23.97
CA THR A 21 8.87 -14.77 -22.90
C THR A 21 8.04 -13.48 -22.79
N ASP A 22 7.65 -12.90 -23.92
CA ASP A 22 6.83 -11.69 -23.96
C ASP A 22 5.41 -11.92 -23.43
N GLN A 23 4.81 -13.08 -23.69
CA GLN A 23 3.49 -13.44 -23.14
C GLN A 23 3.56 -13.66 -21.64
N LYS A 24 4.62 -14.29 -21.12
CA LYS A 24 4.85 -14.45 -19.67
C LYS A 24 4.99 -13.09 -19.01
N HIS A 25 5.78 -12.21 -19.60
CA HIS A 25 6.00 -10.86 -19.08
C HIS A 25 4.70 -10.05 -19.07
N PHE A 26 3.91 -10.11 -20.12
CA PHE A 26 2.59 -9.50 -20.18
C PHE A 26 1.65 -10.00 -19.08
N LYS A 27 1.52 -11.33 -18.92
CA LYS A 27 0.69 -11.93 -17.87
C LYS A 27 1.11 -11.51 -16.46
N ASN A 28 2.43 -11.54 -16.19
CA ASN A 28 2.95 -11.16 -14.89
C ASN A 28 2.73 -9.67 -14.58
N ARG A 29 2.82 -8.77 -15.57
CA ARG A 29 2.46 -7.35 -15.40
C ARG A 29 0.97 -7.17 -15.06
N LYS A 30 0.10 -7.94 -15.72
CA LYS A 30 -1.33 -7.94 -15.40
C LYS A 30 -1.58 -8.45 -13.98
N LEU A 31 -0.97 -9.58 -13.62
CA LEU A 31 -1.09 -10.14 -12.27
C LEU A 31 -0.55 -9.17 -11.21
N HIS A 32 0.63 -8.55 -11.44
CA HIS A 32 1.20 -7.55 -10.55
C HIS A 32 0.21 -6.39 -10.30
N SER A 33 -0.43 -5.87 -11.34
CA SER A 33 -1.41 -4.80 -11.17
C SER A 33 -2.69 -5.27 -10.49
N LEU A 34 -3.14 -6.51 -10.74
CA LEU A 34 -4.32 -7.09 -10.14
C LEU A 34 -4.17 -7.29 -8.64
N VAL A 35 -3.05 -7.90 -8.20
CA VAL A 35 -2.78 -8.10 -6.77
C VAL A 35 -2.53 -6.78 -6.04
N GLY A 36 -1.98 -5.79 -6.73
CA GLY A 36 -1.81 -4.44 -6.20
C GLY A 36 -3.12 -3.70 -5.96
N VAL A 37 -4.15 -3.98 -6.77
CA VAL A 37 -5.45 -3.30 -6.65
C VAL A 37 -6.42 -4.07 -5.75
N LEU A 38 -6.58 -5.38 -5.94
CA LEU A 38 -7.59 -6.14 -5.21
C LEU A 38 -7.16 -6.48 -3.78
N PRO A 39 -6.22 -7.43 -3.52
CA PRO A 39 -5.91 -7.77 -2.14
C PRO A 39 -5.16 -6.63 -1.42
N LEU A 40 -4.11 -6.07 -2.01
CA LEU A 40 -3.32 -5.05 -1.33
C LEU A 40 -4.01 -3.69 -1.28
N GLY A 41 -4.71 -3.30 -2.35
CA GLY A 41 -5.47 -2.05 -2.37
C GLY A 41 -6.67 -2.10 -1.42
N GLY A 42 -7.38 -3.24 -1.37
CA GLY A 42 -8.43 -3.47 -0.37
C GLY A 42 -7.90 -3.39 1.05
N PHE A 43 -6.77 -4.05 1.32
CA PHE A 43 -6.13 -3.99 2.63
C PHE A 43 -5.68 -2.58 3.01
N ILE A 44 -5.04 -1.81 2.10
CA ILE A 44 -4.56 -0.46 2.46
C ILE A 44 -5.72 0.49 2.75
N ALA A 45 -6.82 0.37 2.00
CA ALA A 45 -8.02 1.16 2.26
C ALA A 45 -8.64 0.81 3.63
N GLU A 46 -8.83 -0.47 3.92
CA GLU A 46 -9.30 -0.96 5.23
C GLU A 46 -8.37 -0.51 6.36
N HIS A 47 -7.06 -0.72 6.19
CA HIS A 47 -6.05 -0.40 7.19
C HIS A 47 -6.02 1.11 7.55
N LEU A 48 -6.11 2.00 6.56
CA LEU A 48 -6.16 3.43 6.82
C LEU A 48 -7.50 3.87 7.43
N LEU A 49 -8.61 3.24 7.02
CA LEU A 49 -9.92 3.53 7.59
C LEU A 49 -10.04 3.05 9.04
N SER A 50 -9.60 1.83 9.34
CA SER A 50 -9.60 1.30 10.71
C SER A 50 -8.67 2.10 11.63
N ASN A 51 -7.49 2.51 11.14
CA ASN A 51 -6.60 3.38 11.91
C ASN A 51 -7.17 4.80 12.12
N ALA A 52 -8.09 5.26 11.28
CA ALA A 52 -8.73 6.57 11.49
C ALA A 52 -9.56 6.66 12.78
N PHE A 53 -10.03 5.52 13.30
CA PHE A 53 -10.71 5.46 14.60
C PHE A 53 -9.80 5.87 15.78
N ILE A 54 -8.49 5.92 15.60
CA ILE A 54 -7.53 6.51 16.55
C ILE A 54 -7.88 7.95 16.89
N LEU A 55 -8.42 8.72 15.94
CA LEU A 55 -8.85 10.10 16.13
C LEU A 55 -9.96 10.26 17.17
N GLY A 56 -10.74 9.20 17.39
CA GLY A 56 -11.77 9.13 18.45
C GLY A 56 -11.23 8.63 19.80
N GLY A 57 -9.92 8.46 19.94
CA GLY A 57 -9.26 7.98 21.15
C GLY A 57 -9.28 6.46 21.31
N GLN A 58 -8.76 5.99 22.46
CA GLN A 58 -8.53 4.57 22.75
C GLN A 58 -9.78 3.71 22.52
N LYS A 59 -10.90 4.04 23.17
CA LYS A 59 -12.14 3.24 23.10
C LYS A 59 -12.64 3.09 21.66
N SER A 60 -12.60 4.16 20.89
CA SER A 60 -13.03 4.18 19.49
C SER A 60 -12.17 3.22 18.65
N TYR A 61 -10.86 3.35 18.78
CA TYR A 61 -9.92 2.54 18.00
C TYR A 61 -10.00 1.03 18.33
N GLU A 62 -9.95 0.71 19.62
CA GLU A 62 -9.98 -0.67 20.08
C GLU A 62 -11.30 -1.37 19.76
N SER A 63 -12.42 -0.66 19.83
CA SER A 63 -13.73 -1.19 19.40
C SER A 63 -13.74 -1.47 17.89
N ALA A 64 -13.15 -0.60 17.08
CA ALA A 64 -13.10 -0.77 15.63
C ALA A 64 -12.26 -1.98 15.20
N VAL A 65 -11.16 -2.27 15.93
CA VAL A 65 -10.27 -3.40 15.60
C VAL A 65 -10.55 -4.66 16.41
N ALA A 66 -11.50 -4.64 17.36
CA ALA A 66 -11.80 -5.75 18.26
C ALA A 66 -12.12 -7.06 17.52
N TRP A 67 -12.83 -6.99 16.40
CA TRP A 67 -13.17 -8.15 15.59
C TRP A 67 -11.92 -8.88 15.06
N LEU A 68 -10.89 -8.11 14.66
CA LEU A 68 -9.61 -8.64 14.19
C LEU A 68 -8.80 -9.23 15.36
N LEU A 69 -8.74 -8.52 16.49
CA LEU A 69 -8.01 -8.96 17.68
C LEU A 69 -8.59 -10.23 18.30
N ASN A 70 -9.92 -10.41 18.23
CA ASN A 70 -10.63 -11.58 18.74
C ASN A 70 -10.70 -12.74 17.74
N MET A 71 -10.15 -12.60 16.53
CA MET A 71 -10.14 -13.67 15.55
C MET A 71 -9.20 -14.81 15.99
N PRO A 72 -9.62 -16.09 15.84
CA PRO A 72 -8.75 -17.23 16.12
C PRO A 72 -7.42 -17.11 15.37
N LYS A 73 -6.29 -17.21 16.07
CA LYS A 73 -4.95 -17.02 15.52
C LYS A 73 -4.67 -17.78 14.22
N PRO A 74 -5.07 -19.06 14.05
CA PRO A 74 -4.85 -19.77 12.80
C PRO A 74 -5.58 -19.12 11.61
N ILE A 75 -6.80 -18.62 11.83
CA ILE A 75 -7.57 -17.92 10.78
C ILE A 75 -6.91 -16.59 10.45
N LEU A 76 -6.55 -15.80 11.46
CA LEU A 76 -5.86 -14.53 11.29
C LEU A 76 -4.56 -14.70 10.50
N TRP A 77 -3.70 -15.65 10.89
CA TRP A 77 -2.44 -15.93 10.19
C TRP A 77 -2.67 -16.39 8.75
N THR A 78 -3.66 -17.22 8.51
CA THR A 78 -4.00 -17.66 7.15
C THR A 78 -4.41 -16.46 6.28
N LEU A 79 -5.27 -15.58 6.81
CA LEU A 79 -5.66 -14.34 6.11
C LEU A 79 -4.44 -13.44 5.86
N GLU A 80 -3.64 -13.15 6.87
CA GLU A 80 -2.44 -12.32 6.73
C GLU A 80 -1.48 -12.88 5.66
N ILE A 81 -1.24 -14.19 5.65
CA ILE A 81 -0.33 -14.81 4.69
C ILE A 81 -0.92 -14.79 3.29
N VAL A 82 -2.15 -15.25 3.12
CA VAL A 82 -2.75 -15.47 1.79
C VAL A 82 -3.18 -14.15 1.13
N THR A 83 -3.72 -13.20 1.92
CA THR A 83 -4.27 -11.96 1.34
C THR A 83 -3.31 -10.78 1.39
N ILE A 84 -2.27 -10.84 2.23
CA ILE A 84 -1.32 -9.73 2.40
C ILE A 84 0.11 -10.17 2.04
N ALA A 85 0.71 -11.11 2.79
CA ALA A 85 2.14 -11.40 2.68
C ALA A 85 2.53 -11.95 1.30
N LEU A 86 1.84 -12.97 0.79
CA LEU A 86 2.12 -13.55 -0.53
C LEU A 86 1.85 -12.57 -1.67
N PRO A 87 0.69 -11.86 -1.74
CA PRO A 87 0.45 -10.82 -2.73
C PRO A 87 1.48 -9.69 -2.66
N LEU A 88 1.86 -9.25 -1.45
CA LEU A 88 2.85 -8.19 -1.26
C LEU A 88 4.24 -8.62 -1.74
N ALA A 89 4.69 -9.83 -1.40
CA ALA A 89 5.96 -10.37 -1.86
C ALA A 89 6.02 -10.43 -3.40
N PHE A 90 4.98 -10.97 -4.05
CA PHE A 90 4.91 -11.00 -5.50
C PHE A 90 4.88 -9.59 -6.10
N HIS A 91 4.02 -8.70 -5.56
CA HIS A 91 3.88 -7.32 -6.03
C HIS A 91 5.20 -6.54 -5.91
N ALA A 92 5.88 -6.65 -4.78
CA ALA A 92 7.15 -5.97 -4.54
C ALA A 92 8.27 -6.51 -5.43
N ILE A 93 8.48 -7.83 -5.45
CA ILE A 93 9.57 -8.46 -6.23
C ILE A 93 9.40 -8.18 -7.73
N TYR A 94 8.19 -8.39 -8.25
CA TYR A 94 7.92 -8.13 -9.66
C TYR A 94 7.88 -6.63 -9.97
N GLY A 95 7.46 -5.80 -9.01
CA GLY A 95 7.49 -4.34 -9.08
C GLY A 95 8.90 -3.78 -9.20
N ILE A 96 9.88 -4.33 -8.45
CA ILE A 96 11.30 -3.99 -8.59
C ILE A 96 11.78 -4.26 -10.02
N LYS A 97 11.46 -5.44 -10.58
CA LYS A 97 11.79 -5.77 -11.96
C LYS A 97 11.22 -4.75 -12.95
N ILE A 98 9.93 -4.42 -12.83
CA ILE A 98 9.28 -3.39 -13.68
C ILE A 98 9.96 -2.01 -13.51
N ALA A 99 10.34 -1.65 -12.28
CA ALA A 99 10.98 -0.37 -12.01
C ALA A 99 12.39 -0.29 -12.60
N MET A 100 13.16 -1.38 -12.56
CA MET A 100 14.50 -1.46 -13.14
C MET A 100 14.49 -1.42 -14.67
N GLU A 101 13.46 -1.95 -15.31
CA GLU A 101 13.27 -1.90 -16.78
C GLU A 101 12.75 -0.52 -17.26
N ALA A 102 12.35 0.36 -16.34
CA ALA A 102 11.74 1.63 -16.68
C ALA A 102 12.75 2.64 -17.25
N LYS A 103 12.39 3.23 -18.38
CA LYS A 103 13.14 4.33 -18.98
C LYS A 103 12.45 5.65 -18.65
N TYR A 104 13.17 6.55 -17.97
CA TYR A 104 12.67 7.88 -17.63
C TYR A 104 12.92 8.85 -18.76
N ASN A 105 11.92 9.68 -19.08
CA ASN A 105 12.03 10.68 -20.13
C ASN A 105 11.47 12.05 -19.68
N THR A 106 11.51 12.31 -18.37
CA THR A 106 10.98 13.54 -17.78
C THR A 106 11.80 14.77 -18.10
N ALA A 107 13.09 14.61 -18.40
CA ALA A 107 13.97 15.71 -18.79
C ALA A 107 13.57 16.30 -20.17
N ASN A 108 13.19 15.44 -21.12
CA ASN A 108 12.81 15.87 -22.47
C ASN A 108 11.31 16.17 -22.59
N TYR A 109 10.48 15.49 -21.80
CA TYR A 109 9.02 15.61 -21.85
C TYR A 109 8.44 15.77 -20.45
N ALA A 110 8.26 17.00 -19.99
CA ALA A 110 7.79 17.35 -18.65
C ALA A 110 6.26 17.21 -18.48
N TYR A 111 5.60 16.28 -19.19
CA TYR A 111 4.17 16.05 -19.06
C TYR A 111 3.81 15.44 -17.69
N ALA A 112 2.65 15.80 -17.18
CA ALA A 112 2.15 15.28 -15.89
C ALA A 112 2.15 13.73 -15.84
N ARG A 113 1.83 13.04 -16.93
CA ARG A 113 1.85 11.59 -17.03
C ARG A 113 3.26 11.02 -16.83
N ASN A 114 4.30 11.66 -17.36
CA ASN A 114 5.69 11.23 -17.20
C ASN A 114 6.17 11.46 -15.75
N ARG A 115 5.77 12.57 -15.14
CA ARG A 115 6.04 12.82 -13.69
C ARG A 115 5.37 11.78 -12.81
N ASN A 116 4.09 11.47 -13.06
CA ASN A 116 3.39 10.43 -12.30
C ASN A 116 4.03 9.04 -12.49
N PHE A 117 4.52 8.76 -13.70
CA PHE A 117 5.26 7.52 -13.98
C PHE A 117 6.57 7.43 -13.17
N MET A 118 7.30 8.51 -13.02
CA MET A 118 8.50 8.58 -12.17
C MET A 118 8.13 8.49 -10.69
N LEU A 119 7.14 9.28 -10.23
CA LEU A 119 6.69 9.29 -8.83
C LEU A 119 6.16 7.93 -8.39
N GLN A 120 5.45 7.19 -9.26
CA GLN A 120 4.97 5.83 -8.96
C GLN A 120 6.10 4.89 -8.55
N ARG A 121 7.28 5.03 -9.15
CA ARG A 121 8.46 4.21 -8.85
C ARG A 121 9.20 4.70 -7.63
N LEU A 122 9.37 6.01 -7.51
CA LEU A 122 10.01 6.61 -6.34
C LEU A 122 9.23 6.23 -5.06
N THR A 123 7.90 6.40 -5.09
CA THR A 123 7.05 6.02 -3.96
C THR A 123 7.05 4.51 -3.70
N SER A 124 7.18 3.65 -4.72
CA SER A 124 7.27 2.21 -4.51
C SER A 124 8.56 1.79 -3.80
N PHE A 125 9.70 2.41 -4.11
CA PHE A 125 10.95 2.14 -3.40
C PHE A 125 10.90 2.62 -1.95
N TYR A 126 10.35 3.81 -1.71
CA TYR A 126 10.14 4.28 -0.34
C TYR A 126 9.23 3.33 0.43
N LEU A 127 8.10 2.92 -0.16
CA LEU A 127 7.15 1.98 0.46
C LEU A 127 7.78 0.63 0.77
N LEU A 128 8.65 0.12 -0.09
CA LEU A 128 9.35 -1.14 0.18
C LEU A 128 10.12 -1.08 1.50
N VAL A 129 10.92 -0.03 1.69
CA VAL A 129 11.69 0.17 2.92
C VAL A 129 10.77 0.45 4.11
N PHE A 130 9.80 1.34 3.92
CA PHE A 130 8.85 1.72 4.96
C PHE A 130 8.00 0.54 5.43
N ILE A 131 7.47 -0.30 4.54
CA ILE A 131 6.63 -1.45 4.90
C ILE A 131 7.45 -2.50 5.66
N ILE A 132 8.71 -2.77 5.27
CA ILE A 132 9.59 -3.67 6.01
C ILE A 132 9.77 -3.15 7.44
N TYR A 133 10.12 -1.87 7.60
CA TYR A 133 10.25 -1.24 8.91
C TYR A 133 8.92 -1.28 9.69
N HIS A 134 7.81 -0.88 9.06
CA HIS A 134 6.50 -0.80 9.68
C HIS A 134 6.04 -2.17 10.20
N VAL A 135 6.07 -3.20 9.34
CA VAL A 135 5.68 -4.55 9.72
C VAL A 135 6.59 -5.12 10.79
N TRP A 136 7.91 -4.94 10.66
CA TRP A 136 8.84 -5.38 11.70
C TRP A 136 8.55 -4.73 13.03
N SER A 137 8.42 -3.40 13.06
CA SER A 137 8.27 -2.63 14.29
C SER A 137 6.87 -2.71 14.91
N THR A 138 5.85 -3.15 14.19
CA THR A 138 4.49 -3.26 14.72
C THR A 138 4.05 -4.71 14.89
N ARG A 139 4.27 -5.58 13.90
CA ARG A 139 3.77 -6.97 13.92
C ARG A 139 4.70 -7.93 14.64
N PHE A 140 6.04 -7.75 14.52
CA PHE A 140 7.00 -8.68 15.08
C PHE A 140 7.61 -8.23 16.41
N THR A 141 7.76 -6.94 16.64
CA THR A 141 8.28 -6.40 17.91
C THR A 141 7.17 -5.88 18.84
N GLY A 142 5.95 -5.72 18.32
CA GLY A 142 4.80 -5.32 19.10
C GLY A 142 4.26 -6.48 19.95
N HIS A 143 4.22 -6.29 21.25
CA HIS A 143 3.60 -7.24 22.16
C HIS A 143 2.11 -6.92 22.28
N PHE A 144 1.32 -7.26 21.26
CA PHE A 144 -0.14 -7.12 21.35
C PHE A 144 -0.71 -8.29 22.13
N THR A 145 -1.20 -8.04 23.30
CA THR A 145 -2.08 -8.99 23.99
C THR A 145 -3.51 -8.76 23.50
N THR A 146 -4.07 -9.80 22.92
CA THR A 146 -5.44 -9.83 22.37
C THR A 146 -6.51 -10.00 23.45
N THR A 147 -6.13 -10.03 24.73
CA THR A 147 -7.05 -10.26 25.84
C THR A 147 -6.99 -9.08 26.79
N TYR A 148 -8.05 -8.29 26.80
CA TYR A 148 -8.32 -7.34 27.89
C TYR A 148 -8.58 -8.10 29.17
N THR A 149 -7.65 -8.02 30.11
CA THR A 149 -7.96 -8.42 31.48
C THR A 149 -8.46 -7.17 32.23
N PRO A 150 -9.56 -7.24 32.97
CA PRO A 150 -10.05 -6.11 33.77
C PRO A 150 -9.01 -5.53 34.75
N GLU A 151 -8.03 -6.34 35.14
CA GLU A 151 -6.90 -5.98 36.02
C GLU A 151 -5.87 -5.04 35.37
N ALA A 152 -5.93 -4.88 34.06
CA ALA A 152 -5.06 -3.96 33.33
C ALA A 152 -5.56 -2.52 33.34
N VAL A 153 -6.79 -2.28 33.82
CA VAL A 153 -7.38 -0.95 33.91
C VAL A 153 -6.89 -0.27 35.17
N ASP A 154 -6.25 0.90 35.00
CA ASP A 154 -5.92 1.77 36.13
C ASP A 154 -7.22 2.27 36.77
N ALA A 155 -7.44 1.90 38.03
CA ALA A 155 -8.67 2.17 38.76
C ALA A 155 -8.94 3.69 38.96
N ALA A 156 -7.90 4.53 38.94
CA ALA A 156 -8.02 5.98 39.14
C ALA A 156 -8.33 6.69 37.84
N THR A 157 -7.82 6.24 36.70
CA THR A 157 -7.95 6.91 35.38
C THR A 157 -8.92 6.21 34.45
N GLY A 158 -9.29 4.96 34.72
CA GLY A 158 -10.08 4.11 33.82
C GLY A 158 -9.35 3.74 32.53
N LEU A 159 -8.04 3.99 32.46
CA LEU A 159 -7.21 3.75 31.27
C LEU A 159 -6.53 2.40 31.36
N VAL A 160 -6.50 1.68 30.25
CA VAL A 160 -5.74 0.43 30.14
C VAL A 160 -4.25 0.75 30.06
N ARG A 161 -3.42 0.08 30.89
CA ARG A 161 -1.98 0.30 30.89
C ARG A 161 -1.35 0.01 29.51
N SER A 162 -0.38 0.82 29.13
CA SER A 162 0.20 0.92 27.78
C SER A 162 0.61 -0.39 27.11
N GLN A 163 1.07 -1.38 27.87
CA GLN A 163 1.58 -2.65 27.34
C GLN A 163 0.51 -3.59 26.77
N GLN A 164 -0.77 -3.30 27.00
CA GLN A 164 -1.88 -4.16 26.55
C GLN A 164 -2.80 -3.47 25.52
N SER A 165 -2.65 -2.16 25.33
CA SER A 165 -3.43 -1.37 24.42
C SER A 165 -2.69 -1.12 23.12
N ILE A 166 -3.30 -1.49 22.00
CA ILE A 166 -2.75 -1.18 20.66
C ILE A 166 -2.70 0.34 20.41
N TYR A 167 -3.62 1.11 21.01
CA TYR A 167 -3.64 2.58 20.95
C TYR A 167 -2.40 3.16 21.64
N TYR A 168 -2.14 2.76 22.89
CA TYR A 168 -0.98 3.27 23.64
C TYR A 168 0.35 2.76 23.08
N PHE A 169 0.39 1.58 22.49
CA PHE A 169 1.57 1.11 21.79
C PHE A 169 1.97 2.07 20.65
N MET A 170 1.00 2.57 19.89
CA MET A 170 1.29 3.54 18.83
C MET A 170 1.67 4.91 19.39
N LEU A 171 1.03 5.33 20.48
CA LEU A 171 1.42 6.56 21.20
C LEU A 171 2.84 6.45 21.78
N GLU A 172 3.21 5.32 22.37
CA GLU A 172 4.57 5.11 22.91
C GLU A 172 5.64 5.34 21.86
N LYS A 173 5.39 4.92 20.63
CA LYS A 173 6.33 5.09 19.51
C LYS A 173 6.35 6.51 18.96
N LEU A 174 5.18 7.10 18.75
CA LEU A 174 5.04 8.32 17.96
C LEU A 174 4.89 9.59 18.78
N SER A 175 4.38 9.54 20.03
CA SER A 175 4.18 10.71 20.85
C SER A 175 5.47 11.51 21.09
N GLY A 176 5.49 12.74 20.61
CA GLY A 176 6.66 13.64 20.66
C GLY A 176 7.81 13.28 19.71
N ASN A 177 7.71 12.19 18.96
CA ASN A 177 8.74 11.73 18.05
C ASN A 177 8.53 12.26 16.62
N TRP A 178 8.92 13.49 16.37
CA TRP A 178 8.74 14.18 15.09
C TRP A 178 9.51 13.53 13.93
N ILE A 179 10.66 12.91 14.20
CA ILE A 179 11.43 12.22 13.15
C ILE A 179 10.66 11.00 12.68
N LEU A 180 10.18 10.16 13.61
CA LEU A 180 9.40 9.01 13.26
C LEU A 180 8.04 9.43 12.65
N GLY A 181 7.44 10.50 13.16
CA GLY A 181 6.24 11.11 12.56
C GLY A 181 6.44 11.49 11.10
N LEU A 182 7.60 12.07 10.75
CA LEU A 182 7.95 12.38 9.35
C LEU A 182 8.10 11.10 8.51
N VAL A 183 8.73 10.05 9.04
CA VAL A 183 8.83 8.75 8.34
C VAL A 183 7.43 8.18 8.05
N TYR A 184 6.52 8.19 9.01
CA TYR A 184 5.14 7.74 8.80
C TYR A 184 4.36 8.66 7.86
N PHE A 185 4.52 9.97 7.95
CA PHE A 185 3.90 10.93 7.02
C PHE A 185 4.33 10.67 5.58
N LEU A 186 5.62 10.44 5.33
CA LEU A 186 6.14 10.08 4.01
C LEU A 186 5.62 8.71 3.56
N GLY A 187 5.48 7.75 4.49
CA GLY A 187 4.88 6.44 4.24
C GLY A 187 3.44 6.54 3.76
N VAL A 188 2.61 7.25 4.49
CA VAL A 188 1.20 7.51 4.15
C VAL A 188 1.07 8.26 2.83
N SER A 189 1.88 9.32 2.64
CA SER A 189 1.89 10.09 1.39
C SER A 189 2.23 9.23 0.19
N SER A 190 3.25 8.38 0.33
CA SER A 190 3.69 7.45 -0.71
C SER A 190 2.64 6.39 -1.00
N ALA A 191 1.99 5.84 0.03
CA ALA A 191 0.95 4.82 -0.11
C ALA A 191 -0.29 5.38 -0.81
N ALA A 192 -0.77 6.55 -0.39
CA ALA A 192 -1.93 7.21 -0.96
C ALA A 192 -1.72 7.57 -2.44
N PHE A 193 -0.55 8.14 -2.78
CA PHE A 193 -0.20 8.43 -4.17
C PHE A 193 -0.05 7.16 -5.00
N HIS A 194 0.72 6.18 -4.50
CA HIS A 194 0.99 4.93 -5.21
C HIS A 194 -0.31 4.18 -5.53
N PHE A 195 -1.21 4.11 -4.56
CA PHE A 195 -2.50 3.45 -4.71
C PHE A 195 -3.43 4.23 -5.66
N GLY A 196 -3.65 5.53 -5.45
CA GLY A 196 -4.53 6.35 -6.30
C GLY A 196 -4.08 6.37 -7.76
N ASN A 197 -2.78 6.61 -8.01
CA ASN A 197 -2.22 6.55 -9.36
C ASN A 197 -2.21 5.12 -9.92
N GLY A 198 -2.04 4.10 -9.06
CA GLY A 198 -2.14 2.69 -9.38
C GLY A 198 -3.53 2.30 -9.90
N LEU A 199 -4.59 2.73 -9.22
CA LEU A 199 -5.99 2.53 -9.64
C LEU A 199 -6.26 3.14 -11.02
N TRP A 200 -5.81 4.37 -11.24
CA TRP A 200 -5.97 5.02 -12.54
C TRP A 200 -5.27 4.26 -13.66
N THR A 201 -4.00 3.89 -13.46
CA THR A 201 -3.22 3.15 -14.46
C THR A 201 -3.70 1.71 -14.66
N PHE A 202 -4.26 1.09 -13.62
CA PHE A 202 -4.95 -0.19 -13.70
C PHE A 202 -6.13 -0.12 -14.66
N CYS A 203 -7.02 0.87 -14.52
CA CYS A 203 -8.17 1.03 -15.40
C CYS A 203 -7.77 1.20 -16.87
N ILE A 204 -6.68 1.91 -17.14
CA ILE A 204 -6.14 2.05 -18.50
C ILE A 204 -5.61 0.71 -19.00
N SER A 205 -4.77 0.06 -18.21
CA SER A 205 -4.08 -1.16 -18.63
C SER A 205 -5.03 -2.35 -18.83
N TRP A 206 -6.16 -2.37 -18.10
CA TRP A 206 -7.19 -3.42 -18.21
C TRP A 206 -8.30 -3.09 -19.21
N GLY A 207 -8.23 -1.92 -19.89
CA GLY A 207 -9.23 -1.50 -20.87
C GLY A 207 -10.58 -1.09 -20.25
N ILE A 208 -10.63 -0.82 -18.94
CA ILE A 208 -11.82 -0.32 -18.25
C ILE A 208 -12.13 1.10 -18.71
N THR A 209 -11.07 1.93 -18.87
CA THR A 209 -11.19 3.29 -19.39
C THR A 209 -10.55 3.39 -20.76
N VAL A 210 -11.39 3.53 -21.81
CA VAL A 210 -10.99 3.71 -23.20
C VAL A 210 -11.28 5.14 -23.61
N GLY A 211 -10.31 5.76 -24.28
CA GLY A 211 -10.44 7.16 -24.75
C GLY A 211 -10.12 8.20 -23.65
N LYS A 212 -9.80 9.40 -24.15
CA LYS A 212 -9.24 10.49 -23.31
C LYS A 212 -10.20 10.93 -22.20
N LYS A 213 -11.49 11.12 -22.50
CA LYS A 213 -12.48 11.58 -21.51
C LYS A 213 -12.63 10.60 -20.35
N ALA A 214 -12.71 9.29 -20.64
CA ALA A 214 -12.84 8.25 -19.61
C ALA A 214 -11.58 8.16 -18.73
N GLN A 215 -10.39 8.26 -19.34
CA GLN A 215 -9.12 8.25 -18.61
C GLN A 215 -8.94 9.50 -17.74
N ASP A 216 -9.34 10.67 -18.23
CA ASP A 216 -9.27 11.93 -17.46
C ASP A 216 -10.28 11.92 -16.30
N GLY A 217 -11.51 11.42 -16.51
CA GLY A 217 -12.51 11.24 -15.46
C GLY A 217 -12.04 10.26 -14.38
N ALA A 218 -11.51 9.11 -14.77
CA ALA A 218 -10.94 8.13 -13.83
C ALA A 218 -9.75 8.73 -13.04
N ARG A 219 -8.91 9.53 -13.69
CA ARG A 219 -7.81 10.23 -13.00
C ARG A 219 -8.32 11.15 -11.89
N VAL A 220 -9.37 11.94 -12.16
CA VAL A 220 -9.95 12.83 -11.14
C VAL A 220 -10.49 12.02 -9.95
N ILE A 221 -11.26 10.97 -10.22
CA ILE A 221 -11.84 10.11 -9.17
C ILE A 221 -10.75 9.47 -8.30
N PHE A 222 -9.76 8.82 -8.91
CA PHE A 222 -8.73 8.12 -8.17
C PHE A 222 -7.71 9.06 -7.50
N THR A 223 -7.52 10.27 -8.05
CA THR A 223 -6.77 11.33 -7.34
C THR A 223 -7.54 11.78 -6.10
N ALA A 224 -8.87 11.97 -6.18
CA ALA A 224 -9.68 12.32 -5.02
C ALA A 224 -9.65 11.23 -3.94
N ILE A 225 -9.73 9.95 -4.32
CA ILE A 225 -9.57 8.81 -3.39
C ILE A 225 -8.19 8.86 -2.73
N GLY A 226 -7.11 9.04 -3.50
CA GLY A 226 -5.75 9.16 -2.98
C GLY A 226 -5.60 10.33 -2.01
N LEU A 227 -6.16 11.50 -2.33
CA LEU A 227 -6.15 12.67 -1.45
C LEU A 227 -6.95 12.45 -0.17
N GLY A 228 -8.09 11.75 -0.24
CA GLY A 228 -8.87 11.37 0.94
C GLY A 228 -8.07 10.46 1.89
N LEU A 229 -7.43 9.42 1.36
CA LEU A 229 -6.57 8.52 2.13
C LEU A 229 -5.34 9.23 2.69
N PHE A 230 -4.74 10.14 1.93
CA PHE A 230 -3.64 10.98 2.38
C PHE A 230 -4.04 11.87 3.56
N ALA A 231 -5.16 12.58 3.44
CA ALA A 231 -5.65 13.45 4.50
C ALA A 231 -5.98 12.67 5.77
N LEU A 232 -6.65 11.52 5.62
CA LEU A 232 -7.00 10.64 6.73
C LEU A 232 -5.77 10.10 7.45
N GLY A 233 -4.84 9.50 6.72
CA GLY A 233 -3.63 8.94 7.32
C GLY A 233 -2.71 10.01 7.90
N THR A 234 -2.64 11.21 7.28
CA THR A 234 -1.88 12.35 7.84
C THR A 234 -2.50 12.84 9.15
N ALA A 235 -3.83 12.91 9.24
CA ALA A 235 -4.52 13.27 10.47
C ALA A 235 -4.21 12.28 11.61
N VAL A 236 -4.18 10.97 11.30
CA VAL A 236 -3.79 9.92 12.27
C VAL A 236 -2.36 10.10 12.74
N VAL A 237 -1.40 10.29 11.83
CA VAL A 237 0.02 10.50 12.19
C VAL A 237 0.17 11.76 13.02
N TRP A 238 -0.48 12.86 12.63
CA TRP A 238 -0.47 14.12 13.39
C TRP A 238 -1.02 13.92 14.80
N HIS A 239 -2.18 13.28 14.93
CA HIS A 239 -2.79 12.97 16.23
C HIS A 239 -1.82 12.19 17.12
N LEU A 240 -1.21 11.11 16.61
CA LEU A 240 -0.29 10.28 17.38
C LEU A 240 1.00 11.01 17.80
N VAL A 241 1.51 11.92 16.96
CA VAL A 241 2.72 12.69 17.29
C VAL A 241 2.43 13.79 18.33
N THR A 242 1.27 14.43 18.23
CA THR A 242 0.91 15.57 19.10
C THR A 242 0.20 15.20 20.38
N THR A 243 -0.40 14.00 20.47
CA THR A 243 -1.06 13.52 21.68
C THR A 243 -0.03 13.08 22.71
N PRO A 244 -0.01 13.67 23.91
CA PRO A 244 0.90 13.24 24.98
C PRO A 244 0.62 11.78 25.35
N ASN A 245 1.67 11.00 25.56
CA ASN A 245 1.54 9.67 26.13
C ASN A 245 1.49 9.81 27.67
N PRO A 246 0.38 9.46 28.34
CA PRO A 246 0.24 9.61 29.79
C PRO A 246 1.19 8.73 30.60
N PHE A 247 1.85 7.76 29.96
CA PHE A 247 2.80 6.83 30.60
C PHE A 247 4.29 7.16 30.28
N LYS A 248 4.55 8.20 29.50
CA LYS A 248 5.87 8.79 29.34
C LYS A 248 6.01 9.95 30.30
N ALA A 249 6.65 9.71 31.45
CA ALA A 249 7.14 10.77 32.32
C ALA A 249 8.40 11.40 31.72
#